data_dbf7d2ebe159af92aa014c75e929a3fb
#
_entry.id   dbf7d2ebe159af92aa014c75e929a3fb
#
_cell.length_a   1.000
_cell.length_b   1.000
_cell.length_c   1.000
_cell.angle_alpha   90.00
_cell.angle_beta   90.00
_cell.angle_gamma   90.00
#
_symmetry.space_group_name_H-M   'P 1'
#
loop_
_entity.id
_entity.type
_entity.pdbx_description
1 polymer ?
#
loop_
_entity_poly.entity_id
_entity_poly.type
_entity_poly.pdbx_seq_one_letter_code
_entity_poly.pdbx_strand_id
1 'polypeptide(L)'
;LEFILGQLIQNSIKYAREDGAKITFSGALLDEGLASERIELTVADNGCGVCAADLPRVFEKGFTGDNGRTTKRATGIGLYLVARLCSKMGIDVTAASEPGEGFVVTFAFSTNKFQYFE
;
A
#
# COMPACT_ATOMS: atom_id res chain seq x y z
N LEU A 1 7.76 -4.27 -9.41
CA LEU A 1 7.15 -2.99 -9.08
C LEU A 1 5.86 -2.72 -9.87
N GLU A 2 5.87 -3.08 -11.14
CA GLU A 2 4.70 -2.93 -12.01
C GLU A 2 3.49 -3.68 -11.47
N PHE A 3 3.68 -4.91 -11.02
CA PHE A 3 2.63 -5.70 -10.40
C PHE A 3 2.09 -5.03 -9.14
N ILE A 4 2.98 -4.53 -8.29
CA ILE A 4 2.62 -3.88 -7.03
C ILE A 4 1.78 -2.63 -7.31
N LEU A 5 2.23 -1.77 -8.21
CA LEU A 5 1.50 -0.56 -8.55
C LEU A 5 0.16 -0.88 -9.18
N GLY A 6 0.10 -1.91 -10.03
CA GLY A 6 -1.15 -2.36 -10.63
C GLY A 6 -2.18 -2.79 -9.59
N GLN A 7 -1.75 -3.55 -8.57
CA GLN A 7 -2.63 -3.97 -7.49
C GLN A 7 -3.16 -2.79 -6.68
N LEU A 8 -2.31 -1.80 -6.40
CA LEU A 8 -2.73 -0.62 -5.65
C LEU A 8 -3.73 0.21 -6.45
N ILE A 9 -3.51 0.37 -7.75
CA ILE A 9 -4.43 1.11 -8.63
C ILE A 9 -5.77 0.41 -8.69
N GLN A 10 -5.79 -0.91 -8.88
CA GLN A 10 -7.03 -1.68 -8.91
C GLN A 10 -7.79 -1.56 -7.59
N ASN A 11 -7.06 -1.63 -6.48
CA ASN A 11 -7.65 -1.51 -5.16
C ASN A 11 -8.27 -0.12 -4.96
N SER A 12 -7.58 0.94 -5.40
CA SER A 12 -8.08 2.31 -5.29
C SER A 12 -9.35 2.53 -6.11
N ILE A 13 -9.42 1.92 -7.29
CA ILE A 13 -10.62 1.99 -8.13
C ILE A 13 -11.78 1.24 -7.48
N LYS A 14 -11.51 0.05 -6.94
CA LYS A 14 -12.54 -0.79 -6.30
C LYS A 14 -13.22 -0.09 -5.14
N TYR A 15 -12.47 0.67 -4.34
CA TYR A 15 -12.98 1.34 -3.15
C TYR A 15 -13.17 2.84 -3.36
N ALA A 16 -13.19 3.28 -4.62
CA ALA A 16 -13.35 4.69 -4.95
C ALA A 16 -14.70 5.24 -4.51
N ARG A 17 -14.71 6.53 -4.21
CA ARG A 17 -15.93 7.26 -3.93
C ARG A 17 -16.71 7.48 -5.23
N GLU A 18 -17.99 7.84 -5.08
CA GLU A 18 -18.86 8.14 -6.23
C GLU A 18 -18.36 9.31 -7.05
N ASP A 19 -17.64 10.26 -6.44
CA ASP A 19 -17.11 11.43 -7.14
C ASP A 19 -15.79 11.14 -7.87
N GLY A 20 -15.36 9.89 -7.91
CA GLY A 20 -14.22 9.46 -8.69
C GLY A 20 -12.99 9.13 -7.87
N ALA A 21 -12.11 8.34 -8.46
CA ALA A 21 -10.87 7.91 -7.82
C ALA A 21 -9.75 8.93 -8.08
N LYS A 22 -9.02 9.27 -7.04
CA LYS A 22 -7.82 10.09 -7.15
C LYS A 22 -6.69 9.35 -6.44
N ILE A 23 -5.58 9.14 -7.15
CA ILE A 23 -4.41 8.45 -6.62
C ILE A 23 -3.24 9.41 -6.70
N THR A 24 -2.54 9.58 -5.57
CA THR A 24 -1.40 10.48 -5.48
C THR A 24 -0.15 9.68 -5.14
N PHE A 25 0.91 9.88 -5.91
CA PHE A 25 2.22 9.26 -5.69
C PHE A 25 3.18 10.32 -5.20
N SER A 26 3.96 9.99 -4.16
CA SER A 26 5.00 10.90 -3.67
C SER A 26 6.20 10.09 -3.19
N GLY A 27 7.37 10.70 -3.23
CA GLY A 27 8.59 10.05 -2.80
C GLY A 27 9.45 11.00 -1.99
N ALA A 28 10.25 10.44 -1.08
CA ALA A 28 11.15 11.23 -0.25
C ALA A 28 12.38 10.41 0.10
N LEU A 29 13.54 11.10 0.16
CA LEU A 29 14.78 10.51 0.68
C LEU A 29 14.89 10.93 2.13
N LEU A 30 14.95 9.96 3.04
CA LEU A 30 15.02 10.21 4.48
C LEU A 30 16.36 9.75 5.04
N ASP A 31 16.82 10.43 6.10
CA ASP A 31 18.05 10.12 6.79
C ASP A 31 19.26 10.08 5.86
N GLU A 32 19.33 11.03 4.93
CA GLU A 32 20.40 11.12 3.94
C GLU A 32 21.77 11.12 4.60
N GLY A 33 22.66 10.23 4.13
CA GLY A 33 24.02 10.10 4.66
C GLY A 33 24.15 9.25 5.91
N LEU A 34 23.03 8.79 6.48
CA LEU A 34 23.03 7.95 7.68
C LEU A 34 22.85 6.48 7.30
N ALA A 35 23.15 5.57 8.25
CA ALA A 35 22.95 4.14 8.03
C ALA A 35 21.48 3.79 7.77
N SER A 36 20.57 4.61 8.30
CA SER A 36 19.13 4.45 8.12
C SER A 36 18.58 5.15 6.87
N GLU A 37 19.47 5.61 5.99
CA GLU A 37 19.06 6.24 4.74
C GLU A 37 18.10 5.34 3.97
N ARG A 38 17.00 5.92 3.53
CA ARG A 38 15.99 5.17 2.79
C ARG A 38 15.16 6.09 1.90
N ILE A 39 14.59 5.49 0.88
CA ILE A 39 13.60 6.16 0.04
C ILE A 39 12.23 5.67 0.47
N GLU A 40 11.30 6.59 0.71
CA GLU A 40 9.90 6.24 0.97
C GLU A 40 9.04 6.65 -0.21
N LEU A 41 8.33 5.68 -0.76
CA LEU A 41 7.33 5.90 -1.79
C LEU A 41 5.96 5.77 -1.16
N THR A 42 5.13 6.80 -1.29
CA THR A 42 3.79 6.83 -0.73
C THR A 42 2.77 6.83 -1.86
N VAL A 43 1.78 5.94 -1.76
CA VAL A 43 0.67 5.86 -2.70
C VAL A 43 -0.61 6.09 -1.90
N ALA A 44 -1.26 7.22 -2.15
CA ALA A 44 -2.45 7.63 -1.40
C ALA A 44 -3.65 7.70 -2.33
N ASP A 45 -4.81 7.21 -1.85
CA ASP A 45 -6.06 7.37 -2.59
C ASP A 45 -7.08 8.12 -1.76
N ASN A 46 -8.14 8.59 -2.42
CA ASN A 46 -9.25 9.31 -1.79
C ASN A 46 -10.49 8.44 -1.59
N GLY A 47 -10.30 7.13 -1.50
CA GLY A 47 -11.41 6.19 -1.37
C GLY A 47 -12.10 6.23 -0.01
N CYS A 48 -12.88 5.20 0.28
CA CYS A 48 -13.66 5.13 1.52
C CYS A 48 -12.82 4.81 2.75
N GLY A 49 -11.56 4.41 2.57
CA GLY A 49 -10.69 4.08 3.69
C GLY A 49 -11.04 2.77 4.37
N VAL A 50 -10.34 2.51 5.47
CA VAL A 50 -10.47 1.28 6.26
C VAL A 50 -10.58 1.69 7.73
N CYS A 51 -11.47 1.04 8.48
CA CYS A 51 -11.61 1.35 9.90
C CYS A 51 -10.38 0.87 10.69
N ALA A 52 -10.16 1.48 11.87
CA ALA A 52 -8.98 1.18 12.68
C ALA A 52 -8.87 -0.31 13.06
N ALA A 53 -10.02 -0.98 13.26
CA ALA A 53 -10.03 -2.39 13.62
C ALA A 53 -9.54 -3.29 12.49
N ASP A 54 -9.81 -2.89 11.24
CA ASP A 54 -9.43 -3.67 10.05
C ASP A 54 -8.03 -3.35 9.54
N LEU A 55 -7.52 -2.15 9.85
CA LEU A 55 -6.25 -1.68 9.29
C LEU A 55 -5.08 -2.64 9.51
N PRO A 56 -4.88 -3.24 10.70
CA PRO A 56 -3.78 -4.19 10.89
C PRO A 56 -3.91 -5.46 10.06
N ARG A 57 -5.09 -5.71 9.49
CA ARG A 57 -5.39 -6.94 8.77
C ARG A 57 -5.39 -6.80 7.25
N VAL A 58 -5.14 -5.60 6.73
CA VAL A 58 -5.29 -5.34 5.29
C VAL A 58 -4.34 -6.16 4.42
N PHE A 59 -3.22 -6.61 4.97
CA PHE A 59 -2.26 -7.44 4.23
C PHE A 59 -2.46 -8.94 4.44
N GLU A 60 -3.46 -9.34 5.22
CA GLU A 60 -3.74 -10.76 5.45
C GLU A 60 -4.36 -11.41 4.22
N LYS A 61 -4.01 -12.66 3.97
CA LYS A 61 -4.55 -13.41 2.85
C LYS A 61 -6.07 -13.58 3.01
N GLY A 62 -6.81 -13.18 1.98
CA GLY A 62 -8.26 -13.34 1.96
C GLY A 62 -9.03 -12.27 2.72
N PHE A 63 -8.35 -11.30 3.33
CA PHE A 63 -9.05 -10.24 4.03
C PHE A 63 -9.64 -9.23 3.04
N THR A 64 -10.91 -8.92 3.17
CA THR A 64 -11.61 -7.96 2.30
C THR A 64 -12.22 -6.78 3.06
N GLY A 65 -12.29 -6.85 4.39
CA GLY A 65 -12.88 -5.80 5.20
C GLY A 65 -14.39 -5.66 4.94
N ASP A 66 -15.02 -4.69 5.62
CA ASP A 66 -16.45 -4.44 5.47
C ASP A 66 -16.80 -3.93 4.07
N ASN A 67 -15.96 -3.05 3.53
CA ASN A 67 -16.19 -2.50 2.19
C ASN A 67 -16.02 -3.56 1.09
N GLY A 68 -15.11 -4.51 1.30
CA GLY A 68 -14.90 -5.60 0.37
C GLY A 68 -16.06 -6.56 0.28
N ARG A 69 -16.84 -6.71 1.36
CA ARG A 69 -17.99 -7.61 1.40
C ARG A 69 -19.14 -7.15 0.52
N THR A 70 -19.20 -5.87 0.22
CA THR A 70 -20.23 -5.32 -0.65
C THR A 70 -19.86 -5.41 -2.11
N THR A 71 -18.61 -5.74 -2.44
CA THR A 71 -18.12 -5.90 -3.80
C THR A 71 -17.93 -7.39 -4.10
N LYS A 72 -18.70 -7.92 -5.04
CA LYS A 72 -18.67 -9.35 -5.37
C LYS A 72 -17.34 -9.86 -5.93
N ARG A 73 -16.41 -8.96 -6.25
CA ARG A 73 -15.13 -9.31 -6.87
C ARG A 73 -13.92 -9.14 -5.96
N ALA A 74 -14.14 -8.83 -4.69
CA ALA A 74 -13.04 -8.67 -3.75
C ALA A 74 -12.52 -10.04 -3.32
N THR A 75 -11.27 -10.35 -3.66
CA THR A 75 -10.64 -11.63 -3.33
C THR A 75 -9.79 -11.56 -2.08
N GLY A 76 -9.37 -10.36 -1.66
CA GLY A 76 -8.49 -10.16 -0.52
C GLY A 76 -7.07 -10.65 -0.75
N ILE A 77 -6.69 -10.89 -2.00
CA ILE A 77 -5.37 -11.44 -2.34
C ILE A 77 -4.39 -10.34 -2.77
N GLY A 78 -4.88 -9.24 -3.36
CA GLY A 78 -4.03 -8.21 -3.93
C GLY A 78 -3.01 -7.64 -2.97
N LEU A 79 -3.44 -7.11 -1.83
CA LEU A 79 -2.53 -6.54 -0.83
C LEU A 79 -1.66 -7.61 -0.16
N TYR A 80 -2.20 -8.81 0.04
CA TYR A 80 -1.41 -9.92 0.54
C TYR A 80 -0.21 -10.21 -0.39
N LEU A 81 -0.43 -10.25 -1.69
CA LEU A 81 0.63 -10.48 -2.65
C LEU A 81 1.64 -9.33 -2.67
N VAL A 82 1.17 -8.10 -2.55
CA VAL A 82 2.04 -6.93 -2.43
C VAL A 82 2.98 -7.08 -1.23
N ALA A 83 2.43 -7.43 -0.07
CA ALA A 83 3.24 -7.61 1.14
C ALA A 83 4.26 -8.74 0.99
N ARG A 84 3.87 -9.84 0.36
CA ARG A 84 4.79 -10.96 0.13
C ARG A 84 5.93 -10.59 -0.79
N LEU A 85 5.65 -9.90 -1.88
CA LEU A 85 6.68 -9.46 -2.81
C LEU A 85 7.64 -8.47 -2.16
N CYS A 86 7.10 -7.53 -1.39
CA CYS A 86 7.93 -6.56 -0.67
C CYS A 86 8.84 -7.27 0.33
N SER A 87 8.32 -8.23 1.07
CA SER A 87 9.11 -9.01 2.03
C SER A 87 10.27 -9.72 1.33
N LYS A 88 10.03 -10.33 0.17
CA LYS A 88 11.07 -11.02 -0.58
C LYS A 88 12.14 -10.08 -1.12
N MET A 89 11.78 -8.84 -1.42
CA MET A 89 12.70 -7.84 -1.94
C MET A 89 13.37 -7.00 -0.85
N GLY A 90 13.05 -7.24 0.42
CA GLY A 90 13.58 -6.45 1.52
C GLY A 90 13.00 -5.06 1.61
N ILE A 91 11.78 -4.87 1.12
CA ILE A 91 11.07 -3.59 1.15
C ILE A 91 10.05 -3.63 2.27
N ASP A 92 10.05 -2.63 3.14
CA ASP A 92 9.06 -2.52 4.19
C ASP A 92 7.81 -1.84 3.62
N VAL A 93 6.64 -2.39 3.92
CA VAL A 93 5.37 -1.83 3.48
C VAL A 93 4.46 -1.62 4.69
N THR A 94 3.84 -0.44 4.76
CA THR A 94 2.90 -0.09 5.82
C THR A 94 1.67 0.55 5.21
N ALA A 95 0.58 0.54 5.97
CA ALA A 95 -0.69 1.13 5.53
C ALA A 95 -1.22 2.05 6.62
N ALA A 96 -1.88 3.12 6.20
CA ALA A 96 -2.58 4.06 7.07
C ALA A 96 -3.90 4.43 6.44
N SER A 97 -4.92 4.66 7.25
CA SER A 97 -6.24 5.02 6.74
C SER A 97 -7.09 5.65 7.84
N GLU A 98 -7.97 6.55 7.42
CA GLU A 98 -9.06 7.08 8.23
C GLU A 98 -10.35 6.80 7.49
N PRO A 99 -11.40 6.26 8.15
CA PRO A 99 -12.67 6.00 7.47
C PRO A 99 -13.20 7.25 6.76
N GLY A 100 -13.54 7.11 5.49
CA GLY A 100 -14.05 8.21 4.68
C GLY A 100 -12.99 9.15 4.12
N GLU A 101 -11.71 8.98 4.49
CA GLU A 101 -10.64 9.90 4.07
C GLU A 101 -9.60 9.28 3.16
N GLY A 102 -9.73 7.98 2.87
CA GLY A 102 -8.85 7.32 1.94
C GLY A 102 -7.88 6.35 2.59
N PHE A 103 -6.95 5.86 1.79
CA PHE A 103 -6.02 4.81 2.17
C PHE A 103 -4.63 5.15 1.65
N VAL A 104 -3.62 4.96 2.48
CA VAL A 104 -2.24 5.30 2.16
C VAL A 104 -1.36 4.08 2.37
N VAL A 105 -0.57 3.74 1.36
CA VAL A 105 0.44 2.67 1.45
C VAL A 105 1.81 3.30 1.28
N THR A 106 2.72 2.99 2.18
CA THR A 106 4.09 3.51 2.16
C THR A 106 5.08 2.36 2.02
N PHE A 107 5.98 2.49 1.05
CA PHE A 107 7.06 1.54 0.78
C PHE A 107 8.38 2.17 1.19
N ALA A 108 9.14 1.50 2.04
CA ALA A 108 10.46 1.98 2.47
C ALA A 108 11.55 1.11 1.88
N PHE A 109 12.43 1.73 1.10
CA PHE A 109 13.55 1.09 0.42
C PHE A 109 14.84 1.52 1.09
N SER A 110 15.53 0.60 1.76
CA SER A 110 16.84 0.91 2.32
C SER A 110 17.86 1.02 1.21
N THR A 111 18.52 2.17 1.07
CA THR A 111 19.52 2.37 0.02
C THR A 111 20.76 1.49 0.26
N ASN A 112 21.09 1.20 1.50
CA ASN A 112 22.24 0.37 1.83
C ASN A 112 22.08 -1.07 1.37
N LYS A 113 20.86 -1.60 1.37
CA LYS A 113 20.58 -2.97 0.92
C LYS A 113 20.80 -3.13 -0.58
N PHE A 114 20.52 -2.10 -1.36
CA PHE A 114 20.63 -2.18 -2.81
C PHE A 114 22.08 -2.12 -3.29
N GLN A 115 22.99 -1.62 -2.47
CA GLN A 115 24.41 -1.56 -2.82
C GLN A 115 25.06 -2.93 -2.88
N TYR A 116 24.49 -3.92 -2.23
CA TYR A 116 25.04 -5.28 -2.20
C TYR A 116 24.70 -6.12 -3.44
N PHE A 117 23.82 -5.63 -4.27
CA PHE A 117 23.35 -6.38 -5.44
C PHE A 117 23.93 -5.85 -6.76
N GLU A 118 24.84 -4.94 -6.70
CA GLU A 118 25.50 -4.40 -7.88
C GLU A 118 26.76 -5.25 -8.29
#